data_c1d2f60253e02bf119d1cd60a77f4a6a
#
_entry.id   c1d2f60253e02bf119d1cd60a77f4a6a
#
_cell.length_a   1.000
_cell.length_b   1.000
_cell.length_c   1.000
_cell.angle_alpha   90.00
_cell.angle_beta   90.00
_cell.angle_gamma   90.00
#
_symmetry.space_group_name_H-M   'P 1'
#
loop_
_entity.id
_entity.type
_entity.pdbx_description
1 polymer ?
#
loop_
_entity_poly.entity_id
_entity_poly.type
_entity_poly.pdbx_seq_one_letter_code
_entity_poly.pdbx_strand_id
1 'polypeptide(L)'
;MQIGDKVPEVLGVDQEGREWRMSDFSGRKVILYFYPKDSTPGCTAEACSLRDHFGELQALGYDILGVSADSAESHQKFAAAQSLPFPLIADTDKRLIEAMGVWGEKNRYGRITVGLLRTTFLIDEQGCV
;
A
#
# COMPACT_ATOMS: atom_id res chain seq x y z
N MET A 1 3.43 -3.89 -13.74
CA MET A 1 2.63 -5.01 -13.20
C MET A 1 1.29 -4.99 -13.92
N GLN A 2 0.91 -6.09 -14.49
CA GLN A 2 -0.31 -6.19 -15.31
C GLN A 2 -1.28 -7.19 -14.68
N ILE A 3 -2.54 -7.13 -15.11
CA ILE A 3 -3.57 -8.09 -14.66
C ILE A 3 -3.09 -9.51 -14.99
N GLY A 4 -3.16 -10.40 -14.01
CA GLY A 4 -2.67 -11.77 -14.10
C GLY A 4 -1.25 -11.97 -13.57
N ASP A 5 -0.47 -10.91 -13.40
CA ASP A 5 0.89 -11.00 -12.87
C ASP A 5 0.87 -11.38 -11.39
N LYS A 6 1.82 -12.19 -11.00
CA LYS A 6 1.98 -12.60 -9.61
C LYS A 6 2.73 -11.55 -8.81
N VAL A 7 2.20 -11.21 -7.64
CA VAL A 7 2.83 -10.27 -6.71
C VAL A 7 4.01 -10.95 -6.00
N PRO A 8 5.13 -10.23 -5.71
CA PRO A 8 6.23 -10.81 -4.95
C PRO A 8 5.77 -11.40 -3.62
N GLU A 9 6.36 -12.53 -3.22
CA GLU A 9 5.99 -13.21 -1.97
C GLU A 9 6.28 -12.33 -0.74
N VAL A 10 7.45 -11.72 -0.67
CA VAL A 10 7.82 -10.83 0.44
C VAL A 10 7.36 -9.41 0.11
N LEU A 11 6.45 -8.89 0.92
CA LEU A 11 5.92 -7.54 0.73
C LEU A 11 6.75 -6.48 1.45
N GLY A 12 7.20 -6.77 2.66
CA GLY A 12 8.03 -5.85 3.44
C GLY A 12 7.62 -5.82 4.91
N VAL A 13 8.15 -4.82 5.61
CA VAL A 13 7.98 -4.67 7.06
C VAL A 13 7.08 -3.48 7.34
N ASP A 14 6.11 -3.67 8.26
CA ASP A 14 5.19 -2.61 8.63
C ASP A 14 5.75 -1.72 9.76
N GLN A 15 4.93 -0.79 10.25
CA GLN A 15 5.30 0.17 11.29
C GLN A 15 5.56 -0.47 12.66
N GLU A 16 5.11 -1.71 12.84
CA GLU A 16 5.33 -2.47 14.09
C GLU A 16 6.52 -3.42 13.98
N GLY A 17 7.24 -3.42 12.86
CA GLY A 17 8.36 -4.31 12.62
C GLY A 17 7.96 -5.71 12.16
N ARG A 18 6.69 -5.95 11.85
CA ARG A 18 6.22 -7.24 11.34
C ARG A 18 6.46 -7.35 9.85
N GLU A 19 7.07 -8.46 9.41
CA GLU A 19 7.20 -8.78 7.99
C GLU A 19 5.90 -9.36 7.46
N TRP A 20 5.43 -8.83 6.34
CA TRP A 20 4.24 -9.32 5.64
C TRP A 20 4.62 -10.03 4.36
N ARG A 21 3.98 -11.17 4.11
CA ARG A 21 4.16 -12.00 2.92
C ARG A 21 2.80 -12.26 2.29
N MET A 22 2.79 -12.54 0.98
CA MET A 22 1.53 -12.89 0.31
C MET A 22 0.91 -14.15 0.92
N SER A 23 1.71 -15.09 1.40
CA SER A 23 1.22 -16.30 2.09
C SER A 23 0.42 -15.98 3.36
N ASP A 24 0.62 -14.83 3.99
CA ASP A 24 -0.17 -14.39 5.14
C ASP A 24 -1.63 -14.10 4.77
N PHE A 25 -1.90 -13.88 3.48
CA PHE A 25 -3.23 -13.58 2.96
C PHE A 25 -3.80 -14.72 2.12
N SER A 26 -3.28 -15.92 2.27
CA SER A 26 -3.70 -17.08 1.48
C SER A 26 -5.21 -17.31 1.60
N GLY A 27 -5.89 -17.40 0.46
CA GLY A 27 -7.35 -17.55 0.41
C GLY A 27 -8.14 -16.27 0.63
N ARG A 28 -7.47 -15.12 0.75
CA ARG A 28 -8.11 -13.81 0.88
C ARG A 28 -7.65 -12.88 -0.23
N LYS A 29 -8.48 -11.89 -0.53
CA LYS A 29 -8.14 -10.83 -1.48
C LYS A 29 -7.43 -9.71 -0.74
N VAL A 30 -6.54 -8.99 -1.43
CA VAL A 30 -5.77 -7.88 -0.84
C VAL A 30 -5.96 -6.63 -1.68
N ILE A 31 -6.26 -5.53 -0.99
CA ILE A 31 -6.18 -4.18 -1.55
C ILE A 31 -4.80 -3.65 -1.18
N LEU A 32 -3.90 -3.66 -2.15
CA LEU A 32 -2.52 -3.17 -1.99
C LEU A 32 -2.44 -1.79 -2.63
N TYR A 33 -2.37 -0.74 -1.80
CA TYR A 33 -2.36 0.61 -2.34
C TYR A 33 -1.04 1.31 -2.05
N PHE A 34 -0.51 1.94 -3.09
CA PHE A 34 0.73 2.72 -3.05
C PHE A 34 0.39 4.19 -3.03
N TYR A 35 0.98 4.94 -2.11
CA TYR A 35 0.72 6.37 -1.96
C TYR A 35 2.03 7.13 -1.75
N PRO A 36 2.09 8.41 -2.20
CA PRO A 36 3.36 9.14 -2.22
C PRO A 36 3.96 9.45 -0.87
N LYS A 37 3.14 9.87 0.11
CA LYS A 37 3.71 10.35 1.39
C LYS A 37 2.67 10.39 2.49
N ASP A 38 3.07 9.95 3.70
CA ASP A 38 2.25 10.03 4.91
C ASP A 38 1.85 11.48 5.21
N SER A 39 0.67 11.63 5.79
CA SER A 39 0.17 12.90 6.35
C SER A 39 -0.04 14.03 5.33
N THR A 40 0.00 13.72 4.02
CA THR A 40 -0.43 14.67 2.99
C THR A 40 -1.95 14.61 2.84
N PRO A 41 -2.60 15.72 2.37
CA PRO A 41 -4.08 15.76 2.32
C PRO A 41 -4.70 14.63 1.48
N GLY A 42 -4.19 14.37 0.29
CA GLY A 42 -4.71 13.33 -0.59
C GLY A 42 -4.51 11.92 -0.02
N CYS A 43 -3.33 11.65 0.52
CA CYS A 43 -3.03 10.35 1.12
C CYS A 43 -3.82 10.12 2.41
N THR A 44 -4.04 11.17 3.20
CA THR A 44 -4.88 11.11 4.40
C THR A 44 -6.34 10.81 4.02
N ALA A 45 -6.87 11.48 3.00
CA ALA A 45 -8.24 11.23 2.54
C ALA A 45 -8.42 9.79 2.06
N GLU A 46 -7.48 9.26 1.30
CA GLU A 46 -7.51 7.88 0.82
C GLU A 46 -7.47 6.88 1.98
N ALA A 47 -6.55 7.07 2.91
CA ALA A 47 -6.41 6.19 4.08
C ALA A 47 -7.68 6.21 4.95
N CYS A 48 -8.26 7.38 5.19
CA CYS A 48 -9.48 7.51 5.98
C CYS A 48 -10.68 6.87 5.29
N SER A 49 -10.79 6.97 3.97
CA SER A 49 -11.84 6.29 3.22
C SER A 49 -11.74 4.76 3.36
N LEU A 50 -10.54 4.22 3.22
CA LEU A 50 -10.30 2.78 3.42
C LEU A 50 -10.56 2.35 4.86
N ARG A 51 -10.14 3.16 5.84
CA ARG A 51 -10.42 2.92 7.25
C ARG A 51 -11.92 2.82 7.51
N ASP A 52 -12.70 3.76 6.98
CA ASP A 52 -14.13 3.85 7.23
C ASP A 52 -14.90 2.65 6.63
N HIS A 53 -14.36 2.02 5.60
CA HIS A 53 -14.95 0.86 4.93
C HIS A 53 -14.24 -0.46 5.28
N PHE A 54 -13.29 -0.45 6.20
CA PHE A 54 -12.45 -1.61 6.49
C PHE A 54 -13.25 -2.83 6.91
N GLY A 55 -14.21 -2.66 7.83
CA GLY A 55 -15.06 -3.77 8.31
C GLY A 55 -15.90 -4.39 7.18
N GLU A 56 -16.47 -3.56 6.33
CA GLU A 56 -17.26 -4.02 5.17
C GLU A 56 -16.37 -4.79 4.18
N LEU A 57 -15.17 -4.27 3.92
CA LEU A 57 -14.23 -4.90 3.00
C LEU A 57 -13.73 -6.24 3.55
N GLN A 58 -13.43 -6.32 4.85
CA GLN A 58 -13.05 -7.58 5.49
C GLN A 58 -14.18 -8.63 5.40
N ALA A 59 -15.42 -8.20 5.59
CA ALA A 59 -16.58 -9.09 5.45
C ALA A 59 -16.71 -9.65 4.03
N LEU A 60 -16.24 -8.90 3.03
CA LEU A 60 -16.20 -9.33 1.62
C LEU A 60 -14.94 -10.13 1.27
N GLY A 61 -14.07 -10.41 2.23
CA GLY A 61 -12.86 -11.21 2.03
C GLY A 61 -11.62 -10.42 1.66
N TYR A 62 -11.63 -9.09 1.82
CA TYR A 62 -10.48 -8.23 1.51
C TYR A 62 -9.70 -7.85 2.76
N ASP A 63 -8.39 -7.89 2.67
CA ASP A 63 -7.48 -7.21 3.59
C ASP A 63 -6.88 -5.99 2.90
N ILE A 64 -6.38 -5.03 3.67
CA ILE A 64 -5.82 -3.79 3.15
C ILE A 64 -4.37 -3.67 3.59
N LEU A 65 -3.49 -3.30 2.66
CA LEU A 65 -2.11 -2.97 2.93
C LEU A 65 -1.75 -1.67 2.22
N GLY A 66 -1.24 -0.70 2.97
CA GLY A 66 -0.71 0.53 2.38
C GLY A 66 0.80 0.43 2.23
N VAL A 67 1.36 1.07 1.22
CA VAL A 67 2.81 1.08 0.95
C VAL A 67 3.25 2.49 0.55
N SER A 68 4.30 2.97 1.19
CA SER A 68 5.04 4.14 0.72
C SER A 68 6.52 3.98 1.08
N ALA A 69 7.35 4.91 0.61
CA ALA A 69 8.78 4.92 0.92
C ALA A 69 9.09 5.61 2.25
N ASP A 70 8.07 6.03 2.99
CA ASP A 70 8.25 6.64 4.31
C ASP A 70 8.76 5.62 5.32
N SER A 71 9.39 6.12 6.39
CA SER A 71 9.93 5.28 7.45
C SER A 71 8.84 4.64 8.31
N ALA A 72 9.21 3.58 9.05
CA ALA A 72 8.30 2.97 10.02
C ALA A 72 7.84 3.98 11.07
N GLU A 73 8.72 4.88 11.50
CA GLU A 73 8.37 5.94 12.47
C GLU A 73 7.31 6.89 11.90
N SER A 74 7.46 7.31 10.65
CA SER A 74 6.46 8.13 9.96
C SER A 74 5.11 7.41 9.88
N HIS A 75 5.13 6.14 9.51
CA HIS A 75 3.92 5.30 9.45
C HIS A 75 3.25 5.15 10.81
N GLN A 76 4.03 5.00 11.88
CA GLN A 76 3.47 4.92 13.25
C GLN A 76 2.67 6.17 13.60
N LYS A 77 3.24 7.34 13.31
CA LYS A 77 2.59 8.62 13.58
C LYS A 77 1.33 8.79 12.74
N PHE A 78 1.41 8.45 11.47
CA PHE A 78 0.28 8.56 10.55
C PHE A 78 -0.85 7.60 10.94
N ALA A 79 -0.52 6.33 11.19
CA ALA A 79 -1.51 5.33 11.59
C ALA A 79 -2.18 5.70 12.91
N ALA A 80 -1.43 6.20 13.89
CA ALA A 80 -1.98 6.63 15.17
C ALA A 80 -2.89 7.85 15.02
N ALA A 81 -2.44 8.86 14.25
CA ALA A 81 -3.21 10.09 14.04
C ALA A 81 -4.55 9.84 13.36
N GLN A 82 -4.60 8.88 12.42
CA GLN A 82 -5.79 8.56 11.64
C GLN A 82 -6.52 7.30 12.11
N SER A 83 -6.05 6.65 13.17
CA SER A 83 -6.61 5.40 13.70
C SER A 83 -6.75 4.32 12.61
N LEU A 84 -5.70 4.12 11.82
CA LEU A 84 -5.73 3.17 10.73
C LEU A 84 -5.66 1.73 11.26
N PRO A 85 -6.63 0.86 10.90
CA PRO A 85 -6.67 -0.52 11.40
C PRO A 85 -5.86 -1.51 10.58
N PHE A 86 -5.20 -1.06 9.51
CA PHE A 86 -4.45 -1.92 8.60
C PHE A 86 -2.96 -1.56 8.62
N PRO A 87 -2.07 -2.49 8.22
CA PRO A 87 -0.63 -2.23 8.20
C PRO A 87 -0.22 -1.27 7.10
N LEU A 88 0.87 -0.54 7.34
CA LEU A 88 1.53 0.32 6.36
C LEU A 88 2.96 -0.19 6.18
N ILE A 89 3.28 -0.64 4.98
CA ILE A 89 4.63 -1.15 4.65
C ILE A 89 5.59 0.02 4.47
N ALA A 90 6.69 -0.01 5.20
CA ALA A 90 7.77 0.98 5.12
C ALA A 90 8.79 0.51 4.07
N ASP A 91 8.53 0.79 2.80
CA ASP A 91 9.36 0.36 1.68
C ASP A 91 10.46 1.39 1.39
N THR A 92 11.30 1.65 2.40
CA THR A 92 12.29 2.74 2.35
C THR A 92 13.35 2.56 1.27
N ASP A 93 13.68 1.32 0.92
CA ASP A 93 14.59 1.00 -0.19
C ASP A 93 13.90 0.86 -1.55
N LYS A 94 12.58 1.05 -1.59
CA LYS A 94 11.74 1.00 -2.78
C LYS A 94 11.74 -0.35 -3.50
N ARG A 95 12.10 -1.42 -2.81
CA ARG A 95 12.16 -2.76 -3.41
C ARG A 95 10.79 -3.20 -3.96
N LEU A 96 9.75 -3.10 -3.15
CA LEU A 96 8.39 -3.46 -3.57
C LEU A 96 7.85 -2.45 -4.59
N ILE A 97 8.06 -1.17 -4.34
CA ILE A 97 7.63 -0.08 -5.23
C ILE A 97 8.17 -0.31 -6.65
N GLU A 98 9.46 -0.62 -6.77
CA GLU A 98 10.08 -0.88 -8.08
C GLU A 98 9.59 -2.19 -8.68
N ALA A 99 9.47 -3.24 -7.88
CA ALA A 99 8.98 -4.55 -8.34
C ALA A 99 7.56 -4.46 -8.90
N MET A 100 6.72 -3.60 -8.31
CA MET A 100 5.34 -3.39 -8.78
C MET A 100 5.23 -2.36 -9.90
N GLY A 101 6.32 -1.69 -10.27
CA GLY A 101 6.33 -0.75 -11.38
C GLY A 101 5.61 0.57 -11.11
N VAL A 102 5.59 1.02 -9.87
CA VAL A 102 4.86 2.23 -9.47
C VAL A 102 5.79 3.41 -9.13
N TRP A 103 6.98 3.40 -9.67
CA TRP A 103 7.92 4.51 -9.56
C TRP A 103 8.21 5.04 -10.96
N GLY A 104 8.01 6.32 -11.18
CA GLY A 104 8.23 6.88 -12.51
C GLY A 104 7.95 8.36 -12.60
N GLU A 105 7.80 8.84 -13.83
CA GLU A 105 7.57 10.24 -14.13
C GLU A 105 6.12 10.64 -13.86
N LYS A 106 5.97 11.82 -13.25
CA LYS A 106 4.67 12.46 -13.04
C LYS A 106 4.68 13.80 -13.75
N ASN A 107 3.62 14.08 -14.52
CA ASN A 107 3.41 15.37 -15.13
C ASN A 107 2.30 16.10 -14.36
N ARG A 108 2.66 17.25 -13.77
CA ARG A 108 1.68 18.07 -13.05
C ARG A 108 1.86 19.51 -13.50
N TYR A 109 0.84 20.04 -14.18
CA TYR A 109 0.85 21.41 -14.74
C TYR A 109 2.07 21.68 -15.63
N GLY A 110 2.44 20.71 -16.47
CA GLY A 110 3.59 20.83 -17.35
C GLY A 110 4.94 20.59 -16.70
N ARG A 111 4.98 20.39 -15.38
CA ARG A 111 6.21 20.06 -14.65
C ARG A 111 6.35 18.55 -14.53
N ILE A 112 7.48 18.03 -14.97
CA ILE A 112 7.79 16.60 -14.86
C ILE A 112 8.64 16.37 -13.61
N THR A 113 8.16 15.48 -12.75
CA THR A 113 8.90 15.02 -11.56
C THR A 113 8.95 13.51 -11.53
N VAL A 114 9.90 12.92 -10.82
CA VAL A 114 10.02 11.48 -10.65
C VAL A 114 9.63 11.13 -9.22
N GLY A 115 8.79 10.12 -9.06
CA GLY A 115 8.37 9.70 -7.74
C GLY A 115 7.43 8.52 -7.77
N LEU A 116 6.85 8.21 -6.61
CA LEU A 116 5.88 7.14 -6.47
C LEU A 116 4.57 7.53 -7.17
N LEU A 117 4.09 6.63 -8.02
CA LEU A 117 2.82 6.79 -8.72
C LEU A 117 1.71 6.20 -7.86
N ARG A 118 0.73 7.02 -7.48
CA ARG A 118 -0.43 6.57 -6.70
C ARG A 118 -1.17 5.48 -7.47
N THR A 119 -1.17 4.27 -6.94
CA THR A 119 -1.74 3.10 -7.63
C THR A 119 -2.33 2.16 -6.60
N THR A 120 -3.48 1.59 -6.93
CA THR A 120 -4.12 0.56 -6.10
C THR A 120 -4.24 -0.72 -6.91
N PHE A 121 -3.74 -1.81 -6.36
CA PHE A 121 -3.87 -3.13 -6.95
C PHE A 121 -4.89 -3.95 -6.17
N LEU A 122 -5.78 -4.62 -6.88
CA LEU A 122 -6.65 -5.64 -6.29
C LEU A 122 -6.00 -7.00 -6.58
N ILE A 123 -5.68 -7.72 -5.52
CA ILE A 123 -4.98 -8.99 -5.61
C ILE A 123 -5.93 -10.11 -5.23
N ASP A 124 -5.99 -11.17 -6.04
CA ASP A 124 -6.87 -12.29 -5.81
C ASP A 124 -6.35 -13.27 -4.75
N GLU A 125 -7.11 -14.33 -4.48
CA GLU A 125 -6.77 -15.31 -3.45
C GLU A 125 -5.53 -16.14 -3.79
N GLN A 126 -5.07 -16.11 -5.03
CA GLN A 126 -3.85 -16.80 -5.49
C GLN A 126 -2.62 -15.88 -5.51
N GLY A 127 -2.76 -14.62 -5.12
CA GLY A 127 -1.67 -13.67 -5.11
C GLY A 127 -1.38 -13.01 -6.46
N CYS A 128 -2.35 -12.94 -7.34
CA CYS A 128 -2.25 -12.34 -8.67
C CYS A 128 -3.08 -11.06 -8.78
N VAL A 129 -2.54 -10.08 -9.52
CA VAL A 129 -3.25 -8.83 -9.82
C VAL A 129 -4.49 -9.07 -10.65
#